data_3625169d4938a03ea8af6d2fe6966830
#
_entry.id   3625169d4938a03ea8af6d2fe6966830
#
_cell.length_a   1.000
_cell.length_b   1.000
_cell.length_c   1.000
_cell.angle_alpha   90.00
_cell.angle_beta   90.00
_cell.angle_gamma   90.00
#
_symmetry.space_group_name_H-M   'P 1'
#
loop_
_entity.id
_entity.type
_entity.pdbx_description
1 polymer ?
#
loop_
_entity_poly.entity_id
_entity_poly.type
_entity_poly.pdbx_seq_one_letter_code
_entity_poly.pdbx_strand_id
1 'polypeptide(L)'
;MFVDMPPGTGDVPLTVFQSLPLDGIVIVTSPQDLVSLIVEKAVNMAKLMDVEVLGLVENYSYIVCPDCGKVIRPYGQSKIDSLAAAYGTDVLAQLPIDPELASLSDKGVIELFEGDYMDRACDIIEKKA
;
A
#
# COMPACT_ATOMS: atom_id res chain seq x y z
N MET A 1 -10.07 -5.78 -12.32
CA MET A 1 -9.97 -6.93 -11.38
C MET A 1 -8.80 -6.67 -10.44
N PHE A 2 -9.00 -6.84 -9.14
CA PHE A 2 -7.91 -6.77 -8.15
C PHE A 2 -7.49 -8.18 -7.75
N VAL A 3 -6.20 -8.39 -7.59
CA VAL A 3 -5.61 -9.65 -7.13
C VAL A 3 -4.84 -9.37 -5.85
N ASP A 4 -5.30 -9.92 -4.74
CA ASP A 4 -4.58 -9.87 -3.48
C ASP A 4 -3.50 -10.96 -3.47
N MET A 5 -2.24 -10.52 -3.34
CA MET A 5 -1.08 -11.39 -3.49
C MET A 5 -0.56 -11.82 -2.12
N PRO A 6 -0.02 -13.05 -1.97
CA PRO A 6 0.66 -13.43 -0.75
C PRO A 6 1.91 -12.55 -0.53
N PRO A 7 2.36 -12.41 0.73
CA PRO A 7 3.53 -11.59 1.04
C PRO A 7 4.81 -12.14 0.42
N GLY A 8 5.73 -11.24 0.11
CA GLY A 8 7.06 -11.58 -0.37
C GLY A 8 7.23 -11.51 -1.89
N THR A 9 8.39 -11.94 -2.36
CA THR A 9 8.81 -11.93 -3.76
C THR A 9 9.16 -13.34 -4.24
N GLY A 10 8.46 -14.36 -3.74
CA GLY A 10 8.68 -15.76 -4.07
C GLY A 10 8.00 -16.21 -5.37
N ASP A 11 7.82 -17.51 -5.52
CA ASP A 11 7.33 -18.14 -6.76
C ASP A 11 5.87 -17.77 -7.09
N VAL A 12 5.00 -17.53 -6.08
CA VAL A 12 3.59 -17.23 -6.33
C VAL A 12 3.40 -15.85 -6.99
N PRO A 13 3.98 -14.75 -6.47
CA PRO A 13 3.96 -13.47 -7.16
C PRO A 13 4.51 -13.57 -8.59
N LEU A 14 5.62 -14.26 -8.77
CA LEU A 14 6.23 -14.45 -10.09
C LEU A 14 5.28 -15.17 -11.07
N THR A 15 4.59 -16.20 -10.59
CA THR A 15 3.60 -16.94 -11.41
C THR A 15 2.44 -16.03 -11.82
N VAL A 16 1.93 -15.18 -10.91
CA VAL A 16 0.87 -14.22 -11.23
C VAL A 16 1.32 -13.23 -12.28
N PHE A 17 2.50 -12.64 -12.15
CA PHE A 17 3.08 -11.72 -13.15
C PHE A 17 3.22 -12.36 -14.52
N GLN A 18 3.56 -13.65 -14.58
CA GLN A 18 3.75 -14.37 -15.84
C GLN A 18 2.43 -14.84 -16.47
N SER A 19 1.38 -15.03 -15.66
CA SER A 19 0.16 -15.70 -16.10
C SER A 19 -1.01 -14.75 -16.35
N LEU A 20 -0.97 -13.56 -15.74
CA LEU A 20 -2.05 -12.58 -15.84
C LEU A 20 -1.57 -11.30 -16.55
N PRO A 21 -2.39 -10.73 -17.45
CA PRO A 21 -2.13 -9.41 -17.99
C PRO A 21 -2.43 -8.37 -16.90
N LEU A 22 -1.38 -7.86 -16.26
CA LEU A 22 -1.48 -6.88 -15.19
C LEU A 22 -1.33 -5.46 -15.75
N ASP A 23 -2.26 -4.58 -15.42
CA ASP A 23 -2.17 -3.14 -15.75
C ASP A 23 -1.17 -2.42 -14.83
N GLY A 24 -0.89 -2.97 -13.66
CA GLY A 24 0.07 -2.44 -12.70
C GLY A 24 -0.06 -3.09 -11.32
N ILE A 25 0.84 -2.70 -10.43
CA ILE A 25 0.83 -3.14 -9.02
C ILE A 25 0.79 -1.97 -8.06
N VAL A 26 0.14 -2.20 -6.92
CA VAL A 26 0.21 -1.34 -5.73
C VAL A 26 1.02 -2.08 -4.67
N ILE A 27 2.05 -1.44 -4.13
CA ILE A 27 2.88 -2.02 -3.09
C ILE A 27 2.41 -1.48 -1.74
N VAL A 28 1.94 -2.38 -0.88
CA VAL A 28 1.53 -2.04 0.49
C VAL A 28 2.70 -2.27 1.44
N THR A 29 2.97 -1.29 2.27
CA THR A 29 4.11 -1.25 3.18
C THR A 29 3.71 -0.75 4.57
N SER A 30 4.64 -0.71 5.51
CA SER A 30 4.48 -0.09 6.84
C SER A 30 5.71 0.77 7.15
N PRO A 31 5.65 1.71 8.12
CA PRO A 31 6.74 2.67 8.36
C PRO A 31 7.98 2.09 9.06
N GLN A 32 8.12 0.78 9.16
CA GLN A 32 9.27 0.11 9.78
C GLN A 32 10.49 0.09 8.86
N ASP A 33 11.68 0.25 9.41
CA ASP A 33 12.94 0.39 8.63
C ASP A 33 13.26 -0.82 7.73
N LEU A 34 12.93 -2.03 8.16
CA LEU A 34 13.18 -3.26 7.38
C LEU A 34 12.31 -3.37 6.11
N VAL A 35 11.25 -2.61 6.04
CA VAL A 35 10.29 -2.68 4.94
C VAL A 35 10.85 -2.04 3.67
N SER A 36 11.78 -1.11 3.77
CA SER A 36 12.44 -0.51 2.60
C SER A 36 13.08 -1.54 1.68
N LEU A 37 13.69 -2.60 2.23
CA LEU A 37 14.27 -3.70 1.46
C LEU A 37 13.20 -4.55 0.76
N ILE A 38 12.03 -4.71 1.38
CA ILE A 38 10.90 -5.46 0.79
C ILE A 38 10.32 -4.66 -0.38
N VAL A 39 10.12 -3.37 -0.20
CA VAL A 39 9.67 -2.46 -1.26
C VAL A 39 10.65 -2.47 -2.43
N GLU A 40 11.95 -2.37 -2.17
CA GLU A 40 12.99 -2.43 -3.20
C GLU A 40 12.91 -3.72 -4.01
N LYS A 41 12.79 -4.87 -3.35
CA LYS A 41 12.66 -6.17 -4.05
C LYS A 41 11.39 -6.23 -4.90
N ALA A 42 10.26 -5.74 -4.38
CA ALA A 42 8.99 -5.73 -5.12
C ALA A 42 9.07 -4.82 -6.36
N VAL A 43 9.63 -3.62 -6.22
CA VAL A 43 9.85 -2.69 -7.34
C VAL A 43 10.78 -3.29 -8.39
N ASN A 44 11.88 -3.91 -7.97
CA ASN A 44 12.82 -4.54 -8.90
C ASN A 44 12.18 -5.72 -9.62
N MET A 45 11.37 -6.52 -8.94
CA MET A 45 10.64 -7.62 -9.57
C MET A 45 9.64 -7.10 -10.62
N ALA A 46 8.86 -6.07 -10.28
CA ALA A 46 7.93 -5.44 -11.21
C ALA A 46 8.65 -4.93 -12.47
N LYS A 47 9.80 -4.27 -12.31
CA LYS A 47 10.63 -3.80 -13.41
C LYS A 47 11.14 -4.94 -14.30
N LEU A 48 11.59 -6.05 -13.71
CA LEU A 48 12.05 -7.24 -14.46
C LEU A 48 10.91 -7.89 -15.25
N MET A 49 9.69 -7.78 -14.77
CA MET A 49 8.50 -8.35 -15.41
C MET A 49 7.77 -7.36 -16.33
N ASP A 50 8.32 -6.15 -16.48
CA ASP A 50 7.74 -5.05 -17.28
C ASP A 50 6.31 -4.68 -16.83
N VAL A 51 6.09 -4.68 -15.51
CA VAL A 51 4.82 -4.29 -14.88
C VAL A 51 4.99 -2.95 -14.18
N GLU A 52 4.07 -2.02 -14.44
CA GLU A 52 4.12 -0.69 -13.84
C GLU A 52 3.83 -0.74 -12.33
N VAL A 53 4.62 0.00 -11.53
CA VAL A 53 4.32 0.27 -10.12
C VAL A 53 3.45 1.52 -10.06
N LEU A 54 2.15 1.36 -9.79
CA LEU A 54 1.17 2.45 -9.72
C LEU A 54 1.43 3.35 -8.51
N GLY A 55 1.95 2.79 -7.43
CA GLY A 55 2.35 3.54 -6.27
C GLY A 55 2.48 2.71 -4.99
N LEU A 56 2.79 3.43 -3.91
CA LEU A 56 2.99 2.88 -2.57
C LEU A 56 1.83 3.26 -1.66
N VAL A 57 1.37 2.33 -0.84
CA VAL A 57 0.44 2.56 0.27
C VAL A 57 1.13 2.21 1.57
N GLU A 58 1.19 3.16 2.51
CA GLU A 58 1.75 2.91 3.84
C GLU A 58 0.63 2.65 4.83
N ASN A 59 0.54 1.43 5.34
CA ASN A 59 -0.39 1.07 6.40
C ASN A 59 0.27 1.26 7.78
N TYR A 60 -0.53 1.45 8.83
CA TYR A 60 -0.07 1.73 10.20
C TYR A 60 0.80 3.00 10.32
N SER A 61 0.56 3.98 9.49
CA SER A 61 1.39 5.18 9.38
C SER A 61 1.32 6.08 10.61
N TYR A 62 0.13 6.19 11.20
CA TYR A 62 -0.13 7.06 12.35
C TYR A 62 -1.37 6.63 13.13
N ILE A 63 -1.56 7.25 14.30
CA ILE A 63 -2.76 7.13 15.14
C ILE A 63 -3.30 8.54 15.37
N VAL A 64 -4.61 8.70 15.29
CA VAL A 64 -5.30 9.93 15.72
C VAL A 64 -5.85 9.72 17.12
N CYS A 65 -5.43 10.55 18.06
CA CYS A 65 -5.95 10.49 19.44
C CYS A 65 -7.45 10.83 19.44
N PRO A 66 -8.31 9.95 19.97
CA PRO A 66 -9.75 10.18 19.96
C PRO A 66 -10.19 11.36 20.84
N ASP A 67 -9.39 11.70 21.85
CA ASP A 67 -9.75 12.77 22.80
C ASP A 67 -9.34 14.17 22.33
N CYS A 68 -8.18 14.30 21.68
CA CYS A 68 -7.61 15.61 21.33
C CYS A 68 -7.26 15.78 19.85
N GLY A 69 -7.44 14.75 19.02
CA GLY A 69 -7.14 14.78 17.58
C GLY A 69 -5.64 14.84 17.24
N LYS A 70 -4.75 14.74 18.22
CA LYS A 70 -3.31 14.76 18.00
C LYS A 70 -2.87 13.53 17.20
N VAL A 71 -2.09 13.78 16.14
CA VAL A 71 -1.48 12.71 15.35
C VAL A 71 -0.23 12.19 16.07
N ILE A 72 -0.20 10.87 16.30
CA ILE A 72 0.90 10.15 16.92
C ILE A 72 1.49 9.21 15.86
N ARG A 73 2.80 9.21 15.70
CA ARG A 73 3.51 8.32 14.79
C ARG A 73 4.27 7.27 15.59
N PRO A 74 3.68 6.07 15.79
CA PRO A 74 4.25 5.06 16.68
C PRO A 74 5.60 4.50 16.19
N TYR A 75 5.83 4.57 14.89
CA TYR A 75 7.08 4.11 14.25
C TYR A 75 8.01 5.27 13.83
N GLY A 76 7.76 6.50 14.33
CA GLY A 76 8.53 7.68 13.96
C GLY A 76 8.07 8.32 12.63
N GLN A 77 8.95 9.11 12.05
CA GLN A 77 8.66 9.78 10.78
C GLN A 77 8.64 8.78 9.62
N SER A 78 7.61 8.87 8.80
CA SER A 78 7.50 8.07 7.58
C SER A 78 8.62 8.43 6.59
N LYS A 79 9.17 7.42 5.94
CA LYS A 79 10.16 7.54 4.86
C LYS A 79 9.56 7.27 3.48
N ILE A 80 8.23 7.08 3.41
CA ILE A 80 7.56 6.63 2.18
C ILE A 80 7.72 7.61 1.03
N ASP A 81 7.70 8.91 1.30
CA ASP A 81 7.89 9.94 0.26
C ASP A 81 9.29 9.84 -0.36
N SER A 82 10.31 9.62 0.47
CA SER A 82 11.68 9.42 -0.01
C SER A 82 11.82 8.13 -0.82
N LEU A 83 11.14 7.06 -0.40
CA LEU A 83 11.12 5.79 -1.13
C LEU A 83 10.41 5.94 -2.47
N ALA A 84 9.26 6.58 -2.49
CA ALA A 84 8.52 6.83 -3.73
C ALA A 84 9.34 7.64 -4.72
N ALA A 85 9.99 8.71 -4.26
CA ALA A 85 10.88 9.53 -5.08
C ALA A 85 12.08 8.73 -5.62
N ALA A 86 12.70 7.88 -4.79
CA ALA A 86 13.85 7.05 -5.20
C ALA A 86 13.50 6.06 -6.31
N TYR A 87 12.28 5.56 -6.34
CA TYR A 87 11.82 4.59 -7.35
C TYR A 87 11.00 5.20 -8.47
N GLY A 88 10.76 6.52 -8.46
CA GLY A 88 10.01 7.23 -9.48
C GLY A 88 8.52 6.86 -9.49
N THR A 89 7.95 6.57 -8.31
CA THR A 89 6.54 6.23 -8.13
C THR A 89 5.85 7.20 -7.16
N ASP A 90 4.53 7.10 -7.03
CA ASP A 90 3.73 7.96 -6.17
C ASP A 90 3.39 7.31 -4.82
N VAL A 91 3.17 8.15 -3.80
CA VAL A 91 2.49 7.73 -2.56
C VAL A 91 0.99 7.84 -2.79
N LEU A 92 0.31 6.71 -2.82
CA LEU A 92 -1.14 6.64 -3.05
C LEU A 92 -1.94 6.96 -1.79
N ALA A 93 -1.52 6.39 -0.66
CA ALA A 93 -2.18 6.61 0.63
C ALA A 93 -1.24 6.35 1.81
N GLN A 94 -1.53 7.02 2.93
CA GLN A 94 -0.99 6.71 4.24
C GLN A 94 -2.17 6.43 5.19
N LEU A 95 -2.30 5.19 5.63
CA LEU A 95 -3.43 4.72 6.43
C LEU A 95 -3.11 4.80 7.92
N PRO A 96 -4.03 5.31 8.75
CA PRO A 96 -3.87 5.26 10.19
C PRO A 96 -4.07 3.84 10.73
N ILE A 97 -3.68 3.65 11.98
CA ILE A 97 -4.19 2.54 12.79
C ILE A 97 -5.59 2.94 13.21
N ASP A 98 -6.60 2.33 12.58
CA ASP A 98 -8.01 2.64 12.76
C ASP A 98 -8.75 1.41 13.30
N PRO A 99 -9.23 1.44 14.56
CA PRO A 99 -9.98 0.33 15.14
C PRO A 99 -11.30 0.04 14.44
N GLU A 100 -11.95 1.05 13.85
CA GLU A 100 -13.20 0.87 13.11
C GLU A 100 -12.94 0.08 11.82
N LEU A 101 -11.93 0.49 11.05
CA LEU A 101 -11.49 -0.22 9.85
C LEU A 101 -11.14 -1.68 10.16
N ALA A 102 -10.38 -1.92 11.24
CA ALA A 102 -10.04 -3.26 11.68
C ALA A 102 -11.29 -4.08 12.05
N SER A 103 -12.21 -3.51 12.82
CA SER A 103 -13.45 -4.19 13.23
C SER A 103 -14.35 -4.54 12.06
N LEU A 104 -14.49 -3.66 11.08
CA LEU A 104 -15.29 -3.92 9.87
C LEU A 104 -14.64 -4.99 8.99
N SER A 105 -13.32 -4.97 8.88
CA SER A 105 -12.57 -6.01 8.18
C SER A 105 -12.74 -7.39 8.82
N ASP A 106 -12.65 -7.47 10.15
CA ASP A 106 -12.85 -8.73 10.89
C ASP A 106 -14.27 -9.29 10.74
N LYS A 107 -15.26 -8.41 10.61
CA LYS A 107 -16.66 -8.80 10.36
C LYS A 107 -16.95 -9.14 8.89
N GLY A 108 -16.03 -8.89 7.98
CA GLY A 108 -16.21 -9.10 6.54
C GLY A 108 -17.19 -8.11 5.89
N VAL A 109 -17.30 -6.92 6.44
CA VAL A 109 -18.21 -5.85 5.98
C VAL A 109 -17.46 -4.52 5.77
N ILE A 110 -16.27 -4.60 5.20
CA ILE A 110 -15.40 -3.45 4.97
C ILE A 110 -16.04 -2.37 4.10
N GLU A 111 -17.00 -2.73 3.26
CA GLU A 111 -17.77 -1.83 2.40
C GLU A 111 -18.63 -0.82 3.19
N LEU A 112 -18.83 -1.04 4.49
CA LEU A 112 -19.52 -0.11 5.37
C LEU A 112 -18.59 0.98 5.95
N PHE A 113 -17.29 0.91 5.64
CA PHE A 113 -16.35 1.93 6.08
C PHE A 113 -16.51 3.23 5.29
N GLU A 114 -16.76 4.33 5.99
CA GLU A 114 -17.01 5.67 5.40
C GLU A 114 -15.75 6.55 5.41
N GLY A 115 -14.57 6.00 5.33
CA GLY A 115 -13.30 6.76 5.30
C GLY A 115 -12.85 7.09 3.89
N ASP A 116 -12.07 8.16 3.76
CA ASP A 116 -11.55 8.72 2.51
C ASP A 116 -10.06 8.40 2.26
N TYR A 117 -9.46 7.53 3.08
CA TYR A 117 -8.02 7.27 3.06
C TYR A 117 -7.47 6.80 1.72
N MET A 118 -8.31 6.16 0.88
CA MET A 118 -7.93 5.57 -0.38
C MET A 118 -8.42 6.35 -1.62
N ASP A 119 -9.08 7.50 -1.46
CA ASP A 119 -9.66 8.26 -2.57
C ASP A 119 -8.62 8.61 -3.63
N ARG A 120 -7.46 9.10 -3.21
CA ARG A 120 -6.36 9.39 -4.14
C ARG A 120 -5.87 8.14 -4.88
N ALA A 121 -5.82 7.01 -4.19
CA ALA A 121 -5.43 5.73 -4.80
C ALA A 121 -6.44 5.30 -5.85
N CYS A 122 -7.74 5.41 -5.53
CA CYS A 122 -8.82 5.12 -6.45
C CYS A 122 -8.75 5.99 -7.71
N ASP A 123 -8.57 7.31 -7.54
CA ASP A 123 -8.44 8.24 -8.66
C ASP A 123 -7.28 7.90 -9.61
N ILE A 124 -6.15 7.48 -9.06
CA ILE A 124 -4.96 7.11 -9.85
C ILE A 124 -5.20 5.80 -10.59
N ILE A 125 -5.76 4.80 -9.92
CA ILE A 125 -6.05 3.49 -10.49
C ILE A 125 -7.11 3.61 -11.60
N GLU A 126 -8.17 4.37 -11.39
CA GLU A 126 -9.23 4.58 -12.39
C GLU A 126 -8.71 5.26 -13.66
N LYS A 127 -7.77 6.20 -13.54
CA LYS A 127 -7.15 6.85 -14.71
C LYS A 127 -6.24 5.92 -15.52
N LYS A 128 -5.76 4.85 -14.90
CA LYS A 128 -4.87 3.87 -15.53
C LYS A 128 -5.65 2.67 -16.12
N ALA A 129 -6.82 2.42 -15.58
CA ALA A 129 -7.72 1.39 -16.09
C ALA A 129 -8.48 1.88 -17.32
#